data_05b172d075c14a5b32d9e8def720635e
#
_entry.id   05b172d075c14a5b32d9e8def720635e
#
_cell.length_a   1.000
_cell.length_b   1.000
_cell.length_c   1.000
_cell.angle_alpha   90.00
_cell.angle_beta   90.00
_cell.angle_gamma   90.00
#
_symmetry.space_group_name_H-M   'P 1'
#
loop_
_entity.id
_entity.type
_entity.pdbx_description
1 polymer ?
#
loop_
_entity_poly.entity_id
_entity_poly.type
_entity_poly.pdbx_seq_one_letter_code
_entity_poly.pdbx_strand_id
1 'polypeptide(L)'
;SYAQTTRFELGEWLGRTDFNRRPGKSVVIGIEEGFAGKSYVCKRCEGTPCTVFDTYEQTLAEVRRRLQVSGRVFFTSDTHFGSERTLVLSRRPFASIEEMNWALVANWNRTVGPQDTVWHLGDFGDLAFAAHLNGSIRLVLGNYEVDAIRREPAYRQELERTFASVDLSRVIRTADGEQLHLSHKPSAADRGMFNAFGHIH
;
A
#
# COMPACT_ATOMS: atom_id res chain seq x y z
N SER A 1 -11.34 35.41 18.02
CA SER A 1 -10.08 34.93 17.45
C SER A 1 -10.19 33.42 17.17
N TYR A 2 -9.47 32.89 16.20
CA TYR A 2 -9.49 31.46 15.79
C TYR A 2 -9.30 30.50 16.98
N ALA A 3 -8.42 30.82 17.91
CA ALA A 3 -8.14 29.99 19.08
C ALA A 3 -9.32 29.86 20.07
N GLN A 4 -10.22 30.82 20.12
CA GLN A 4 -11.41 30.72 20.97
C GLN A 4 -12.48 29.81 20.38
N THR A 5 -12.68 29.83 19.06
CA THR A 5 -13.61 28.97 18.35
C THR A 5 -13.21 27.50 18.50
N THR A 6 -11.95 27.18 18.25
CA THR A 6 -11.42 25.81 18.40
C THR A 6 -11.55 25.28 19.84
N ARG A 7 -11.36 26.13 20.85
CA ARG A 7 -11.54 25.75 22.26
C ARG A 7 -13.00 25.43 22.59
N PHE A 8 -13.93 26.20 22.03
CA PHE A 8 -15.35 25.98 22.21
C PHE A 8 -15.81 24.69 21.54
N GLU A 9 -15.44 24.48 20.28
CA GLU A 9 -15.76 23.27 19.52
C GLU A 9 -15.21 21.99 20.18
N LEU A 10 -13.97 22.02 20.66
CA LEU A 10 -13.39 20.89 21.39
C LEU A 10 -14.17 20.60 22.68
N GLY A 11 -14.53 21.64 23.44
CA GLY A 11 -15.33 21.49 24.65
C GLY A 11 -16.71 20.91 24.38
N GLU A 12 -17.38 21.36 23.34
CA GLU A 12 -18.67 20.84 22.90
C GLU A 12 -18.57 19.38 22.44
N TRP A 13 -17.53 19.05 21.67
CA TRP A 13 -17.27 17.70 21.17
C TRP A 13 -17.01 16.70 22.30
N LEU A 14 -16.18 17.07 23.28
CA LEU A 14 -15.87 16.23 24.45
C LEU A 14 -17.05 16.14 25.43
N GLY A 15 -17.93 17.12 25.44
CA GLY A 15 -19.14 17.15 26.29
C GLY A 15 -20.31 16.34 25.77
N ARG A 16 -20.29 15.90 24.51
CA ARG A 16 -21.38 15.08 23.94
C ARG A 16 -21.43 13.70 24.61
N THR A 17 -22.56 13.38 25.21
CA THR A 17 -22.79 12.13 25.96
C THR A 17 -22.65 10.88 25.10
N ASP A 18 -22.85 10.98 23.79
CA ASP A 18 -22.68 9.88 22.84
C ASP A 18 -21.22 9.55 22.57
N PHE A 19 -20.30 10.49 22.74
CA PHE A 19 -18.86 10.26 22.60
C PHE A 19 -18.35 9.25 23.65
N ASN A 20 -18.80 9.40 24.91
CA ASN A 20 -18.41 8.53 26.01
C ASN A 20 -19.17 7.18 26.02
N ARG A 21 -20.26 7.05 25.28
CA ARG A 21 -21.10 5.84 25.27
C ARG A 21 -20.83 4.86 24.13
N ARG A 22 -20.02 5.25 23.14
CA ARG A 22 -19.69 4.37 22.01
C ARG A 22 -18.29 3.79 22.21
N PRO A 23 -18.16 2.51 22.61
CA PRO A 23 -16.88 1.85 22.74
C PRO A 23 -16.13 1.88 21.40
N GLY A 24 -14.84 2.22 21.44
CA GLY A 24 -13.97 2.26 20.26
C GLY A 24 -13.82 3.61 19.57
N LYS A 25 -14.54 4.66 19.99
CA LYS A 25 -14.27 6.02 19.50
C LYS A 25 -13.22 6.71 20.36
N SER A 26 -12.25 7.30 19.70
CA SER A 26 -11.18 8.06 20.34
C SER A 26 -10.78 9.25 19.47
N VAL A 27 -10.30 10.31 20.09
CA VAL A 27 -9.82 11.51 19.41
C VAL A 27 -8.30 11.54 19.48
N VAL A 28 -7.66 11.91 18.38
CA VAL A 28 -6.23 12.18 18.31
C VAL A 28 -6.08 13.66 18.02
N ILE A 29 -5.30 14.35 18.84
CA ILE A 29 -5.09 15.81 18.75
C ILE A 29 -3.61 16.06 18.57
N GLY A 30 -3.24 16.73 17.49
CA GLY A 30 -1.90 17.28 17.30
C GLY A 30 -1.87 18.75 17.73
N ILE A 31 -0.87 19.12 18.51
CA ILE A 31 -0.65 20.50 18.93
C ILE A 31 0.79 20.88 18.63
N GLU A 32 0.97 21.86 17.77
CA GLU A 32 2.29 22.38 17.46
C GLU A 32 2.96 23.01 18.68
N GLU A 33 4.29 22.93 18.71
CA GLU A 33 5.09 23.58 19.75
C GLU A 33 4.83 25.10 19.77
N GLY A 34 4.69 25.67 20.99
CA GLY A 34 4.37 27.08 21.15
C GLY A 34 2.88 27.45 21.11
N PHE A 35 1.96 26.49 20.90
CA PHE A 35 0.53 26.80 20.98
C PHE A 35 0.11 27.18 22.41
N ALA A 36 -0.30 28.41 22.59
CA ALA A 36 -0.64 28.97 23.91
C ALA A 36 -1.80 28.25 24.64
N GLY A 37 -2.62 27.50 23.92
CA GLY A 37 -3.74 26.73 24.44
C GLY A 37 -3.42 25.30 24.84
N LYS A 38 -2.18 24.83 24.72
CA LYS A 38 -1.78 23.42 24.93
C LYS A 38 -2.19 22.91 26.31
N SER A 39 -1.87 23.63 27.38
CA SER A 39 -2.24 23.21 28.74
C SER A 39 -3.74 23.07 28.96
N TYR A 40 -4.54 23.94 28.34
CA TYR A 40 -5.99 23.84 28.38
C TYR A 40 -6.47 22.55 27.65
N VAL A 41 -5.96 22.27 26.45
CA VAL A 41 -6.33 21.08 25.68
C VAL A 41 -5.95 19.81 26.44
N CYS A 42 -4.72 19.72 26.94
CA CYS A 42 -4.25 18.57 27.73
C CYS A 42 -5.15 18.31 28.93
N LYS A 43 -5.44 19.35 29.73
CA LYS A 43 -6.32 19.25 30.90
C LYS A 43 -7.74 18.78 30.53
N ARG A 44 -8.28 19.22 29.39
CA ARG A 44 -9.61 18.80 28.92
C ARG A 44 -9.63 17.35 28.42
N CYS A 45 -8.48 16.83 28.00
CA CYS A 45 -8.34 15.46 27.54
C CYS A 45 -8.07 14.45 28.68
N GLU A 46 -7.70 14.90 29.86
CA GLU A 46 -7.50 14.03 31.02
C GLU A 46 -8.76 13.24 31.35
N GLY A 47 -8.62 11.93 31.53
CA GLY A 47 -9.74 11.02 31.80
C GLY A 47 -10.69 10.76 30.65
N THR A 48 -10.38 11.24 29.45
CA THR A 48 -11.15 11.00 28.23
C THR A 48 -10.37 10.09 27.27
N PRO A 49 -11.01 9.47 26.27
CA PRO A 49 -10.32 8.68 25.25
C PRO A 49 -9.59 9.53 24.21
N CYS A 50 -9.08 10.68 24.61
CA CYS A 50 -8.27 11.57 23.78
C CYS A 50 -6.77 11.33 24.00
N THR A 51 -6.00 11.39 22.92
CA THR A 51 -4.54 11.40 22.98
C THR A 51 -4.02 12.67 22.32
N VAL A 52 -3.13 13.38 23.02
CA VAL A 52 -2.54 14.62 22.54
C VAL A 52 -1.08 14.37 22.20
N PHE A 53 -0.64 14.83 21.05
CA PHE A 53 0.73 14.75 20.56
C PHE A 53 1.30 16.13 20.25
N ASP A 54 2.60 16.25 20.33
CA ASP A 54 3.33 17.52 20.20
C ASP A 54 3.79 17.81 18.78
N THR A 55 3.73 16.82 17.88
CA THR A 55 4.13 16.99 16.48
C THR A 55 3.09 16.40 15.52
N TYR A 56 3.09 16.93 14.31
CA TYR A 56 2.26 16.41 13.21
C TYR A 56 2.59 14.95 12.91
N GLU A 57 3.87 14.59 12.89
CA GLU A 57 4.33 13.24 12.59
C GLU A 57 3.82 12.23 13.62
N GLN A 58 3.90 12.55 14.92
CA GLN A 58 3.39 11.71 16.00
C GLN A 58 1.87 11.55 15.90
N THR A 59 1.17 12.66 15.64
CA THR A 59 -0.29 12.66 15.44
C THR A 59 -0.67 11.76 14.26
N LEU A 60 0.00 11.92 13.13
CA LEU A 60 -0.26 11.14 11.93
C LEU A 60 0.06 9.64 12.12
N ALA A 61 1.15 9.33 12.81
CA ALA A 61 1.52 7.95 13.15
C ALA A 61 0.43 7.28 14.00
N GLU A 62 -0.07 7.97 15.02
CA GLU A 62 -1.14 7.45 15.88
C GLU A 62 -2.48 7.31 15.15
N VAL A 63 -2.84 8.26 14.30
CA VAL A 63 -4.03 8.16 13.44
C VAL A 63 -3.93 6.93 12.54
N ARG A 64 -2.80 6.72 11.88
CA ARG A 64 -2.54 5.54 11.05
C ARG A 64 -2.65 4.24 11.86
N ARG A 65 -2.06 4.21 13.05
CA ARG A 65 -2.13 3.05 13.96
C ARG A 65 -3.57 2.72 14.38
N ARG A 66 -4.38 3.74 14.74
CA ARG A 66 -5.76 3.55 15.21
C ARG A 66 -6.72 3.20 14.10
N LEU A 67 -6.55 3.79 12.94
CA LEU A 67 -7.39 3.47 11.78
C LEU A 67 -7.12 2.05 11.29
N GLN A 68 -6.07 1.37 11.86
CA GLN A 68 -5.59 0.12 11.28
C GLN A 68 -5.73 0.24 9.75
N VAL A 69 -5.04 1.21 9.19
CA VAL A 69 -4.92 1.28 7.74
C VAL A 69 -4.11 0.04 7.40
N SER A 70 -4.82 -1.09 7.36
CA SER A 70 -4.36 -2.25 6.61
C SER A 70 -3.99 -1.66 5.28
N GLY A 71 -2.73 -1.81 4.90
CA GLY A 71 -2.24 -1.20 3.70
C GLY A 71 -3.20 -1.49 2.57
N ARG A 72 -3.41 -0.54 1.69
CA ARG A 72 -4.24 -0.74 0.50
C ARG A 72 -3.70 -1.93 -0.28
N VAL A 73 -4.57 -2.58 -1.02
CA VAL A 73 -4.16 -3.66 -1.92
C VAL A 73 -4.18 -3.13 -3.34
N PHE A 74 -3.07 -3.29 -4.03
CA PHE A 74 -2.92 -2.91 -5.43
C PHE A 74 -2.66 -4.14 -6.29
N PHE A 75 -3.00 -4.03 -7.56
CA PHE A 75 -2.74 -5.01 -8.59
C PHE A 75 -2.00 -4.35 -9.75
N THR A 76 -0.96 -5.00 -10.23
CA THR A 76 -0.20 -4.59 -11.41
C THR A 76 0.43 -5.80 -12.06
N SER A 77 0.97 -5.66 -13.26
CA SER A 77 1.68 -6.72 -13.98
C SER A 77 2.64 -6.13 -15.00
N ASP A 78 3.46 -6.98 -15.58
CA ASP A 78 4.22 -6.70 -16.80
C ASP A 78 5.11 -5.45 -16.69
N THR A 79 5.74 -5.24 -15.53
CA THR A 79 6.68 -4.14 -15.35
C THR A 79 7.90 -4.29 -16.24
N HIS A 80 8.40 -5.52 -16.40
CA HIS A 80 9.55 -5.85 -17.25
C HIS A 80 10.76 -4.95 -16.96
N PHE A 81 11.07 -4.72 -15.70
CA PHE A 81 12.26 -3.96 -15.32
C PHE A 81 13.50 -4.52 -16.04
N GLY A 82 14.33 -3.65 -16.60
CA GLY A 82 15.54 -4.03 -17.30
C GLY A 82 15.36 -4.62 -18.70
N SER A 83 14.14 -4.73 -19.21
CA SER A 83 13.86 -5.37 -20.51
C SER A 83 13.87 -4.36 -21.68
N GLU A 84 15.01 -4.20 -22.33
CA GLU A 84 15.11 -3.43 -23.58
C GLU A 84 14.16 -3.98 -24.67
N ARG A 85 14.04 -5.31 -24.73
CA ARG A 85 13.11 -5.95 -25.66
C ARG A 85 11.67 -5.45 -25.49
N THR A 86 11.19 -5.35 -24.25
CA THR A 86 9.84 -4.88 -23.97
C THR A 86 9.70 -3.39 -24.27
N LEU A 87 10.72 -2.59 -23.95
CA LEU A 87 10.74 -1.16 -24.30
C LEU A 87 10.46 -0.95 -25.79
N VAL A 88 11.13 -1.72 -26.65
CA VAL A 88 11.01 -1.60 -28.12
C VAL A 88 9.72 -2.22 -28.64
N LEU A 89 9.42 -3.48 -28.29
CA LEU A 89 8.30 -4.23 -28.86
C LEU A 89 6.94 -3.68 -28.42
N SER A 90 6.83 -3.27 -27.16
CA SER A 90 5.59 -2.68 -26.62
C SER A 90 5.53 -1.16 -26.88
N ARG A 91 6.51 -0.59 -27.60
CA ARG A 91 6.57 0.85 -27.94
C ARG A 91 6.35 1.73 -26.72
N ARG A 92 7.00 1.40 -25.60
CA ARG A 92 6.88 2.19 -24.38
C ARG A 92 7.46 3.59 -24.59
N PRO A 93 6.83 4.66 -24.09
CA PRO A 93 7.17 6.04 -24.40
C PRO A 93 8.37 6.56 -23.58
N PHE A 94 9.48 5.83 -23.62
CA PHE A 94 10.73 6.17 -22.91
C PHE A 94 11.90 6.14 -23.90
N ALA A 95 12.85 7.06 -23.74
CA ALA A 95 14.02 7.14 -24.61
C ALA A 95 15.09 6.07 -24.28
N SER A 96 15.11 5.56 -23.05
CA SER A 96 16.05 4.52 -22.62
C SER A 96 15.44 3.58 -21.58
N ILE A 97 16.11 2.46 -21.36
CA ILE A 97 15.72 1.48 -20.35
C ILE A 97 15.86 2.05 -18.93
N GLU A 98 16.87 2.89 -18.68
CA GLU A 98 17.07 3.56 -17.41
C GLU A 98 15.92 4.53 -17.11
N GLU A 99 15.52 5.33 -18.12
CA GLU A 99 14.39 6.23 -17.99
C GLU A 99 13.11 5.45 -17.68
N MET A 100 12.82 4.38 -18.41
CA MET A 100 11.69 3.51 -18.17
C MET A 100 11.69 2.98 -16.74
N ASN A 101 12.79 2.39 -16.30
CA ASN A 101 12.89 1.77 -14.98
C ASN A 101 12.64 2.78 -13.86
N TRP A 102 13.30 3.94 -13.90
CA TRP A 102 13.12 4.94 -12.85
C TRP A 102 11.75 5.63 -12.91
N ALA A 103 11.16 5.78 -14.08
CA ALA A 103 9.79 6.27 -14.21
C ALA A 103 8.78 5.28 -13.59
N LEU A 104 8.97 3.98 -13.80
CA LEU A 104 8.15 2.94 -13.16
C LEU A 104 8.31 2.96 -11.64
N VAL A 105 9.53 3.05 -11.11
CA VAL A 105 9.80 3.19 -9.66
C VAL A 105 9.12 4.43 -9.09
N ALA A 106 9.29 5.58 -9.75
CA ALA A 106 8.69 6.85 -9.30
C ALA A 106 7.15 6.78 -9.28
N ASN A 107 6.54 6.22 -10.32
CA ASN A 107 5.09 6.06 -10.43
C ASN A 107 4.55 5.09 -9.35
N TRP A 108 5.25 3.98 -9.14
CA TRP A 108 4.93 3.02 -8.09
C TRP A 108 4.96 3.68 -6.71
N ASN A 109 6.06 4.31 -6.34
CA ASN A 109 6.27 4.89 -5.00
C ASN A 109 5.40 6.12 -4.73
N ARG A 110 4.92 6.81 -5.76
CA ARG A 110 3.92 7.87 -5.62
C ARG A 110 2.54 7.32 -5.23
N THR A 111 2.24 6.06 -5.58
CA THR A 111 0.93 5.44 -5.40
C THR A 111 0.91 4.49 -4.22
N VAL A 112 1.96 3.68 -4.08
CA VAL A 112 2.10 2.62 -3.08
C VAL A 112 2.89 3.13 -1.88
N GLY A 113 2.32 3.01 -0.70
CA GLY A 113 3.00 3.33 0.56
C GLY A 113 3.68 2.10 1.19
N PRO A 114 4.52 2.32 2.23
CA PRO A 114 5.28 1.23 2.88
C PRO A 114 4.41 0.12 3.51
N GLN A 115 3.17 0.42 3.87
CA GLN A 115 2.25 -0.53 4.50
C GLN A 115 1.30 -1.20 3.50
N ASP A 116 1.35 -0.81 2.24
CA ASP A 116 0.48 -1.34 1.20
C ASP A 116 0.94 -2.73 0.74
N THR A 117 0.02 -3.52 0.21
CA THR A 117 0.30 -4.80 -0.43
C THR A 117 0.10 -4.67 -1.93
N VAL A 118 1.04 -5.18 -2.72
CA VAL A 118 0.92 -5.21 -4.17
C VAL A 118 0.94 -6.64 -4.67
N TRP A 119 -0.10 -7.05 -5.36
CA TRP A 119 -0.10 -8.26 -6.16
C TRP A 119 0.43 -7.94 -7.55
N HIS A 120 1.65 -8.40 -7.82
CA HIS A 120 2.26 -8.31 -9.13
C HIS A 120 1.93 -9.58 -9.92
N LEU A 121 1.16 -9.44 -11.00
CA LEU A 121 0.61 -10.56 -11.74
C LEU A 121 1.55 -11.05 -12.87
N GLY A 122 2.86 -11.06 -12.59
CA GLY A 122 3.89 -11.68 -13.43
C GLY A 122 4.65 -10.73 -14.35
N ASP A 123 5.73 -11.27 -14.90
CA ASP A 123 6.65 -10.56 -15.80
C ASP A 123 7.23 -9.29 -15.16
N PHE A 124 7.83 -9.47 -13.96
CA PHE A 124 8.43 -8.40 -13.18
C PHE A 124 9.70 -7.84 -13.84
N GLY A 125 10.58 -8.72 -14.29
CA GLY A 125 11.87 -8.38 -14.87
C GLY A 125 13.01 -8.43 -13.86
N ASP A 126 13.92 -7.45 -13.90
CA ASP A 126 15.11 -7.39 -13.04
C ASP A 126 14.72 -7.20 -11.56
N LEU A 127 15.07 -8.21 -10.74
CA LEU A 127 14.73 -8.27 -9.31
C LEU A 127 15.41 -7.19 -8.47
N ALA A 128 16.53 -6.62 -8.94
CA ALA A 128 17.20 -5.54 -8.23
C ALA A 128 16.30 -4.33 -7.98
N PHE A 129 15.32 -4.09 -8.85
CA PHE A 129 14.38 -2.99 -8.70
C PHE A 129 13.39 -3.20 -7.56
N ALA A 130 13.17 -4.43 -7.10
CA ALA A 130 12.24 -4.69 -5.98
C ALA A 130 12.65 -3.94 -4.70
N ALA A 131 13.95 -3.77 -4.46
CA ALA A 131 14.46 -3.04 -3.30
C ALA A 131 14.17 -1.53 -3.34
N HIS A 132 13.80 -0.99 -4.48
CA HIS A 132 13.45 0.43 -4.67
C HIS A 132 11.94 0.69 -4.58
N LEU A 133 11.11 -0.34 -4.45
CA LEU A 133 9.67 -0.25 -4.47
C LEU A 133 9.07 -0.30 -3.06
N ASN A 134 8.10 0.58 -2.81
CA ASN A 134 7.35 0.57 -1.56
C ASN A 134 6.35 -0.59 -1.51
N GLY A 135 6.01 -1.00 -0.28
CA GLY A 135 4.97 -1.98 0.01
C GLY A 135 5.47 -3.42 0.06
N SER A 136 4.57 -4.32 0.41
CA SER A 136 4.81 -5.76 0.45
C SER A 136 4.38 -6.36 -0.89
N ILE A 137 5.35 -6.79 -1.70
CA ILE A 137 5.09 -7.31 -3.05
C ILE A 137 4.88 -8.81 -2.99
N ARG A 138 3.76 -9.28 -3.56
CA ARG A 138 3.41 -10.70 -3.75
C ARG A 138 3.38 -10.99 -5.24
N LEU A 139 4.16 -11.97 -5.68
CA LEU A 139 4.33 -12.29 -7.10
C LEU A 139 3.46 -13.48 -7.50
N VAL A 140 2.66 -13.30 -8.53
CA VAL A 140 2.13 -14.39 -9.34
C VAL A 140 3.06 -14.57 -10.54
N LEU A 141 3.54 -15.79 -10.76
CA LEU A 141 4.55 -16.05 -11.80
C LEU A 141 4.00 -15.79 -13.21
N GLY A 142 4.72 -14.97 -13.96
CA GLY A 142 4.51 -14.79 -15.38
C GLY A 142 5.27 -15.83 -16.22
N ASN A 143 5.15 -15.71 -17.52
CA ASN A 143 5.86 -16.63 -18.41
C ASN A 143 7.38 -16.43 -18.37
N TYR A 144 7.87 -15.22 -18.14
CA TYR A 144 9.30 -14.97 -18.00
C TYR A 144 9.88 -15.63 -16.75
N GLU A 145 9.23 -15.52 -15.59
CA GLU A 145 9.66 -16.22 -14.38
C GLU A 145 9.58 -17.74 -14.53
N VAL A 146 8.48 -18.26 -15.08
CA VAL A 146 8.31 -19.70 -15.31
C VAL A 146 9.40 -20.25 -16.23
N ASP A 147 9.73 -19.56 -17.30
CA ASP A 147 10.78 -19.96 -18.23
C ASP A 147 12.19 -19.82 -17.62
N ALA A 148 12.41 -18.82 -16.76
CA ALA A 148 13.64 -18.67 -16.01
C ALA A 148 13.82 -19.82 -15.01
N ILE A 149 12.81 -20.16 -14.23
CA ILE A 149 12.83 -21.30 -13.28
C ILE A 149 13.08 -22.63 -14.00
N ARG A 150 12.51 -22.84 -15.19
CA ARG A 150 12.76 -24.05 -15.98
C ARG A 150 14.20 -24.18 -16.43
N ARG A 151 14.86 -23.05 -16.76
CA ARG A 151 16.26 -23.02 -17.17
C ARG A 151 17.18 -23.14 -15.97
N GLU A 152 16.85 -22.47 -14.88
CA GLU A 152 17.61 -22.41 -13.65
C GLU A 152 16.69 -22.54 -12.42
N PRO A 153 16.53 -23.77 -11.88
CA PRO A 153 15.63 -24.00 -10.74
C PRO A 153 15.97 -23.19 -9.49
N ALA A 154 17.23 -22.79 -9.30
CA ALA A 154 17.67 -21.95 -8.20
C ALA A 154 17.03 -20.53 -8.21
N TYR A 155 16.63 -20.04 -9.39
CA TYR A 155 15.96 -18.75 -9.54
C TYR A 155 14.65 -18.67 -8.71
N ARG A 156 13.97 -19.80 -8.48
CA ARG A 156 12.82 -19.85 -7.59
C ARG A 156 13.13 -19.37 -6.17
N GLN A 157 14.27 -19.76 -5.63
CA GLN A 157 14.70 -19.35 -4.30
C GLN A 157 15.01 -17.84 -4.24
N GLU A 158 15.52 -17.28 -5.32
CA GLU A 158 15.78 -15.84 -5.42
C GLU A 158 14.47 -15.06 -5.40
N LEU A 159 13.45 -15.50 -6.16
CA LEU A 159 12.11 -14.93 -6.11
C LEU A 159 11.51 -14.98 -4.69
N GLU A 160 11.62 -16.12 -4.01
CA GLU A 160 11.09 -16.32 -2.66
C GLU A 160 11.82 -15.49 -1.59
N ARG A 161 13.06 -15.07 -1.84
CA ARG A 161 13.79 -14.11 -0.97
C ARG A 161 13.40 -12.67 -1.24
N THR A 162 13.04 -12.36 -2.49
CA THR A 162 12.73 -11.01 -2.95
C THR A 162 11.29 -10.61 -2.63
N PHE A 163 10.35 -11.53 -2.80
CA PHE A 163 8.91 -11.25 -2.68
C PHE A 163 8.30 -11.89 -1.44
N ALA A 164 7.27 -11.25 -0.89
CA ALA A 164 6.56 -11.74 0.30
C ALA A 164 5.82 -13.07 0.07
N SER A 165 5.42 -13.35 -1.18
CA SER A 165 4.98 -14.67 -1.64
C SER A 165 5.21 -14.81 -3.13
N VAL A 166 5.33 -16.07 -3.59
CA VAL A 166 5.51 -16.44 -5.01
C VAL A 166 4.56 -17.59 -5.32
N ASP A 167 3.55 -17.32 -6.12
CA ASP A 167 2.48 -18.25 -6.46
C ASP A 167 2.38 -18.44 -7.98
N LEU A 168 1.95 -19.60 -8.46
CA LEU A 168 1.63 -19.80 -9.88
C LEU A 168 0.29 -19.15 -10.23
N SER A 169 -0.68 -19.27 -9.32
CA SER A 169 -1.95 -18.55 -9.30
C SER A 169 -2.41 -18.45 -7.85
N ARG A 170 -3.32 -17.54 -7.56
CA ARG A 170 -3.83 -17.37 -6.21
C ARG A 170 -5.29 -16.95 -6.18
N VAL A 171 -6.06 -17.52 -5.27
CA VAL A 171 -7.39 -17.01 -4.94
C VAL A 171 -7.27 -16.19 -3.65
N ILE A 172 -7.74 -14.96 -3.69
CA ILE A 172 -7.82 -14.08 -2.52
C ILE A 172 -9.28 -13.71 -2.26
N ARG A 173 -9.56 -13.22 -1.05
CA ARG A 173 -10.86 -12.63 -0.70
C ARG A 173 -10.72 -11.12 -0.64
N THR A 174 -11.68 -10.43 -1.26
CA THR A 174 -11.84 -8.99 -1.14
C THR A 174 -12.40 -8.61 0.24
N ALA A 175 -12.40 -7.32 0.57
CA ALA A 175 -12.99 -6.82 1.80
C ALA A 175 -14.49 -7.14 1.91
N ASP A 176 -15.19 -7.23 0.77
CA ASP A 176 -16.62 -7.55 0.66
C ASP A 176 -16.89 -9.06 0.73
N GLY A 177 -15.82 -9.87 0.87
CA GLY A 177 -15.91 -11.33 0.98
C GLY A 177 -15.95 -12.07 -0.35
N GLU A 178 -15.90 -11.37 -1.49
CA GLU A 178 -15.88 -11.99 -2.81
C GLU A 178 -14.53 -12.66 -3.11
N GLN A 179 -14.54 -13.66 -3.96
CA GLN A 179 -13.34 -14.37 -4.39
C GLN A 179 -12.81 -13.76 -5.69
N LEU A 180 -11.52 -13.47 -5.68
CA LEU A 180 -10.79 -12.97 -6.84
C LEU A 180 -9.65 -13.94 -7.16
N HIS A 181 -9.67 -14.51 -8.35
CA HIS A 181 -8.60 -15.36 -8.86
C HIS A 181 -7.53 -14.51 -9.55
N LEU A 182 -6.29 -14.71 -9.15
CA LEU A 182 -5.11 -14.02 -9.67
C LEU A 182 -4.30 -14.98 -10.52
N SER A 183 -4.03 -14.62 -11.75
CA SER A 183 -3.18 -15.38 -12.66
C SER A 183 -2.42 -14.41 -13.59
N HIS A 184 -1.34 -14.88 -14.23
CA HIS A 184 -0.68 -14.05 -15.23
C HIS A 184 -1.42 -14.07 -16.56
N LYS A 185 -1.83 -15.25 -17.05
CA LYS A 185 -2.47 -15.38 -18.36
C LYS A 185 -3.99 -15.45 -18.27
N PRO A 186 -4.72 -14.78 -19.19
CA PRO A 186 -6.18 -14.89 -19.28
C PRO A 186 -6.67 -16.32 -19.45
N SER A 187 -5.88 -17.19 -20.11
CA SER A 187 -6.20 -18.61 -20.30
C SER A 187 -6.25 -19.43 -19.03
N ALA A 188 -5.66 -18.94 -17.94
CA ALA A 188 -5.69 -19.55 -16.62
C ALA A 188 -6.87 -19.04 -15.75
N ALA A 189 -7.73 -18.18 -16.29
CA ALA A 189 -8.84 -17.58 -15.57
C ALA A 189 -9.85 -18.66 -15.13
N ASP A 190 -10.34 -18.55 -13.90
CA ASP A 190 -11.43 -19.36 -13.38
C ASP A 190 -12.78 -18.77 -13.82
N ARG A 191 -13.64 -19.59 -14.45
CA ARG A 191 -14.93 -19.14 -14.99
C ARG A 191 -15.98 -18.86 -13.92
N GLY A 192 -15.77 -19.34 -12.69
CA GLY A 192 -16.68 -19.17 -11.56
C GLY A 192 -16.37 -17.98 -10.66
N MET A 193 -15.30 -17.22 -10.94
CA MET A 193 -14.82 -16.13 -10.09
C MET A 193 -14.54 -14.86 -10.89
N PHE A 194 -14.42 -13.73 -10.19
CA PHE A 194 -13.73 -12.58 -10.76
C PHE A 194 -12.25 -12.92 -10.98
N ASN A 195 -11.68 -12.44 -12.07
CA ASN A 195 -10.30 -12.71 -12.43
C ASN A 195 -9.53 -11.41 -12.65
N ALA A 196 -8.33 -11.34 -12.06
CA ALA A 196 -7.34 -10.34 -12.41
C ALA A 196 -6.14 -11.04 -13.05
N PHE A 197 -5.71 -10.54 -14.19
CA PHE A 197 -4.60 -11.11 -14.95
C PHE A 197 -3.79 -10.02 -15.65
N GLY A 198 -2.55 -10.36 -16.03
CA GLY A 198 -1.65 -9.55 -16.83
C GLY A 198 -1.54 -10.03 -18.28
N HIS A 199 -0.31 -10.02 -18.83
CA HIS A 199 0.08 -10.59 -20.13
C HIS A 199 -0.43 -9.89 -21.38
N ILE A 200 -1.43 -9.03 -21.26
CA ILE A 200 -2.00 -8.28 -22.39
C ILE A 200 -1.47 -6.83 -22.32
N HIS A 201 -0.50 -6.50 -23.16
CA HIS A 201 0.09 -5.15 -23.23
C HIS A 201 0.48 -4.72 -24.64
#